data_5b7787213b551ad40ee2739e20b51b60
#
_entry.id   5b7787213b551ad40ee2739e20b51b60
#
_cell.length_a   1.000
_cell.length_b   1.000
_cell.length_c   1.000
_cell.angle_alpha   90.00
_cell.angle_beta   90.00
_cell.angle_gamma   90.00
#
_symmetry.space_group_name_H-M   'P 1'
#
loop_
_entity.id
_entity.type
_entity.pdbx_description
1 polymer ?
#
loop_
_entity_poly.entity_id
_entity_poly.type
_entity_poly.pdbx_seq_one_letter_code
_entity_poly.pdbx_strand_id
1 'polypeptide(L)'
;MDVRTDMVVGSAGRTGETLQPPLLRFLARCHAEIADDHSGAVADYIPELTKADPDDFGISIATTDGYVYEVGDSDVPFTIQSISKAFVFALALETIGAEKVESLIGVEPSGDVFNSIRLRADNRPFNPMVNAGAITCSGLIYDAQGKDAFSSILTMLSRFAGRKLGVDEDVFASERATGDRNRAIASFAQPWRH
;
A
#
# COMPACT_ATOMS: atom_id res chain seq x y z
N MET A 1 -2.94 14.72 23.32
CA MET A 1 -4.41 14.65 23.20
C MET A 1 -4.71 13.27 22.64
N ASP A 2 -5.01 12.36 23.56
CA ASP A 2 -5.13 10.92 23.33
C ASP A 2 -6.56 10.68 22.83
N VAL A 3 -6.73 10.40 21.52
CA VAL A 3 -8.03 10.00 20.97
C VAL A 3 -7.95 8.51 20.64
N ARG A 4 -8.06 7.71 21.71
CA ARG A 4 -8.57 6.35 21.59
C ARG A 4 -10.10 6.44 21.55
N THR A 5 -10.67 6.33 20.40
CA THR A 5 -12.08 6.02 20.26
C THR A 5 -12.17 4.58 19.80
N ASP A 6 -12.09 3.66 20.78
CA ASP A 6 -12.49 2.27 20.61
C ASP A 6 -14.01 2.25 20.42
N MET A 7 -14.48 2.40 19.19
CA MET A 7 -15.83 2.03 18.82
C MET A 7 -15.77 0.91 17.78
N VAL A 8 -15.43 -0.28 18.30
CA VAL A 8 -15.69 -1.53 17.59
C VAL A 8 -17.20 -1.74 17.63
N VAL A 9 -17.89 -1.49 16.55
CA VAL A 9 -19.29 -1.84 16.40
C VAL A 9 -19.38 -3.27 15.88
N GLY A 10 -19.35 -4.22 16.83
CA GLY A 10 -20.00 -5.51 16.68
C GLY A 10 -19.20 -6.62 16.02
N SER A 11 -18.44 -7.37 16.81
CA SER A 11 -18.23 -8.79 16.55
C SER A 11 -19.59 -9.50 16.74
N ALA A 12 -20.00 -10.34 15.81
CA ALA A 12 -21.22 -11.16 15.91
C ALA A 12 -21.07 -12.21 17.03
N GLY A 13 -21.37 -11.82 18.26
CA GLY A 13 -21.55 -12.67 19.44
C GLY A 13 -23.04 -12.84 19.71
N ARG A 14 -23.46 -14.07 19.74
CA ARG A 14 -24.80 -14.66 19.93
C ARG A 14 -25.77 -13.87 20.82
N THR A 15 -27.06 -13.87 20.35
CA THR A 15 -28.34 -13.67 21.04
C THR A 15 -28.80 -12.22 21.23
N GLY A 16 -29.76 -11.87 20.40
CA GLY A 16 -30.58 -10.67 20.37
C GLY A 16 -30.50 -10.05 18.97
N GLU A 17 -31.64 -9.89 18.30
CA GLU A 17 -31.72 -9.19 17.00
C GLU A 17 -31.34 -7.71 17.20
N THR A 18 -30.03 -7.45 17.34
CA THR A 18 -29.48 -6.11 17.22
C THR A 18 -29.53 -5.80 15.74
N LEU A 19 -30.35 -4.82 15.33
CA LEU A 19 -30.37 -4.32 13.94
C LEU A 19 -28.98 -3.92 13.52
N GLN A 20 -28.31 -4.81 12.81
CA GLN A 20 -26.96 -4.52 12.27
C GLN A 20 -27.04 -3.32 11.31
N PRO A 21 -26.06 -2.42 11.34
CA PRO A 21 -25.98 -1.31 10.41
C PRO A 21 -26.13 -1.78 8.95
N PRO A 22 -26.85 -1.05 8.09
CA PRO A 22 -27.06 -1.45 6.69
C PRO A 22 -25.77 -1.74 5.94
N LEU A 23 -24.70 -0.97 6.19
CA LEU A 23 -23.40 -1.15 5.57
C LEU A 23 -22.75 -2.48 5.99
N LEU A 24 -22.81 -2.85 7.28
CA LEU A 24 -22.26 -4.12 7.75
C LEU A 24 -22.98 -5.33 7.12
N ARG A 25 -24.30 -5.26 6.98
CA ARG A 25 -25.09 -6.31 6.28
C ARG A 25 -24.72 -6.40 4.80
N PHE A 26 -24.47 -5.26 4.18
CA PHE A 26 -24.01 -5.22 2.79
C PHE A 26 -22.65 -5.88 2.64
N LEU A 27 -21.66 -5.53 3.49
CA LEU A 27 -20.33 -6.13 3.49
C LEU A 27 -20.36 -7.63 3.74
N ALA A 28 -21.16 -8.09 4.72
CA ALA A 28 -21.32 -9.51 5.01
C ALA A 28 -21.87 -10.30 3.81
N ARG A 29 -22.80 -9.71 3.06
CA ARG A 29 -23.31 -10.31 1.82
C ARG A 29 -22.22 -10.36 0.74
N CYS A 30 -21.51 -9.26 0.49
CA CYS A 30 -20.42 -9.22 -0.48
C CYS A 30 -19.32 -10.24 -0.13
N HIS A 31 -18.97 -10.33 1.16
CA HIS A 31 -18.00 -11.32 1.63
C HIS A 31 -18.49 -12.75 1.34
N ALA A 32 -19.71 -13.08 1.71
CA ALA A 32 -20.29 -14.42 1.51
C ALA A 32 -20.42 -14.80 0.01
N GLU A 33 -20.67 -13.83 -0.88
CA GLU A 33 -20.77 -14.06 -2.32
C GLU A 33 -19.42 -14.42 -2.97
N ILE A 34 -18.28 -14.03 -2.34
CA ILE A 34 -16.94 -14.16 -2.92
C ILE A 34 -16.09 -15.17 -2.14
N ALA A 35 -16.45 -15.51 -0.90
CA ALA A 35 -15.63 -16.32 0.01
C ALA A 35 -15.25 -17.71 -0.57
N ASP A 36 -16.07 -18.28 -1.44
CA ASP A 36 -15.83 -19.58 -2.07
C ASP A 36 -15.03 -19.49 -3.40
N ASP A 37 -14.57 -18.28 -3.79
CA ASP A 37 -13.75 -18.12 -5.00
C ASP A 37 -12.27 -18.32 -4.69
N HIS A 38 -11.77 -19.52 -4.88
CA HIS A 38 -10.36 -19.91 -4.74
C HIS A 38 -9.60 -19.93 -6.07
N SER A 39 -10.04 -19.16 -7.08
CA SER A 39 -9.40 -19.12 -8.41
C SER A 39 -8.07 -18.38 -8.44
N GLY A 40 -7.75 -17.61 -7.39
CA GLY A 40 -6.50 -16.88 -7.24
C GLY A 40 -5.32 -17.73 -6.80
N ALA A 41 -4.17 -17.07 -6.63
CA ALA A 41 -2.99 -17.65 -6.04
C ALA A 41 -2.28 -16.61 -5.17
N VAL A 42 -1.59 -17.03 -4.13
CA VAL A 42 -0.73 -16.14 -3.33
C VAL A 42 0.38 -15.54 -4.19
N ALA A 43 0.81 -14.33 -3.83
CA ALA A 43 1.94 -13.68 -4.50
C ALA A 43 3.22 -14.47 -4.26
N ASP A 44 4.01 -14.69 -5.32
CA ASP A 44 5.25 -15.50 -5.31
C ASP A 44 6.50 -14.72 -5.76
N TYR A 45 6.35 -13.46 -6.17
CA TYR A 45 7.45 -12.62 -6.65
C TYR A 45 8.43 -12.20 -5.53
N ILE A 46 8.03 -12.30 -4.27
CA ILE A 46 8.86 -12.27 -3.08
C ILE A 46 8.64 -13.60 -2.36
N PRO A 47 9.65 -14.48 -2.21
CA PRO A 47 9.45 -15.83 -1.65
C PRO A 47 8.73 -15.85 -0.29
N GLU A 48 8.96 -14.86 0.56
CA GLU A 48 8.32 -14.78 1.88
C GLU A 48 6.80 -14.62 1.80
N LEU A 49 6.28 -13.98 0.75
CA LEU A 49 4.84 -13.80 0.56
C LEU A 49 4.09 -15.12 0.29
N THR A 50 4.79 -16.18 -0.15
CA THR A 50 4.17 -17.49 -0.39
C THR A 50 3.69 -18.18 0.89
N LYS A 51 4.07 -17.67 2.06
CA LYS A 51 3.63 -18.19 3.37
C LYS A 51 2.26 -17.66 3.80
N ALA A 52 1.68 -16.71 3.06
CA ALA A 52 0.33 -16.23 3.34
C ALA A 52 -0.70 -17.35 3.18
N ASP A 53 -1.71 -17.37 4.03
CA ASP A 53 -2.83 -18.29 3.89
C ASP A 53 -3.68 -17.84 2.68
N PRO A 54 -3.88 -18.68 1.65
CA PRO A 54 -4.68 -18.31 0.48
C PRO A 54 -6.18 -18.13 0.80
N ASP A 55 -6.63 -18.63 1.94
CA ASP A 55 -8.03 -18.55 2.37
C ASP A 55 -8.32 -17.35 3.24
N ASP A 56 -7.29 -16.55 3.65
CA ASP A 56 -7.49 -15.29 4.37
C ASP A 56 -8.25 -14.29 3.50
N PHE A 57 -9.47 -13.95 3.91
CA PHE A 57 -10.31 -12.97 3.22
C PHE A 57 -11.05 -12.06 4.19
N GLY A 58 -10.71 -10.79 4.19
CA GLY A 58 -11.34 -9.77 5.02
C GLY A 58 -11.72 -8.52 4.22
N ILE A 59 -12.78 -7.84 4.66
CA ILE A 59 -13.18 -6.54 4.15
C ILE A 59 -13.31 -5.58 5.32
N SER A 60 -12.64 -4.42 5.24
CA SER A 60 -12.76 -3.34 6.21
C SER A 60 -13.06 -2.02 5.50
N ILE A 61 -14.01 -1.25 6.03
CA ILE A 61 -14.33 0.10 5.58
C ILE A 61 -14.26 1.04 6.78
N ALA A 62 -13.41 2.05 6.70
CA ALA A 62 -13.37 3.16 7.63
C ALA A 62 -14.04 4.38 6.99
N THR A 63 -15.01 4.98 7.66
CA THR A 63 -15.72 6.18 7.21
C THR A 63 -15.09 7.44 7.78
N THR A 64 -15.30 8.58 7.14
CA THR A 64 -14.71 9.87 7.55
C THR A 64 -15.25 10.40 8.88
N ASP A 65 -16.38 9.89 9.34
CA ASP A 65 -16.97 10.16 10.66
C ASP A 65 -16.46 9.20 11.75
N GLY A 66 -15.50 8.31 11.40
CA GLY A 66 -14.74 7.50 12.35
C GLY A 66 -15.32 6.11 12.63
N TYR A 67 -16.38 5.68 11.95
CA TYR A 67 -16.86 4.31 12.08
C TYR A 67 -16.02 3.34 11.26
N VAL A 68 -15.81 2.14 11.81
CA VAL A 68 -15.13 1.03 11.12
C VAL A 68 -16.10 -0.15 11.04
N TYR A 69 -16.25 -0.72 9.85
CA TYR A 69 -17.09 -1.87 9.55
C TYR A 69 -16.21 -2.98 8.99
N GLU A 70 -16.25 -4.17 9.59
CA GLU A 70 -15.33 -5.26 9.31
C GLU A 70 -16.06 -6.58 9.21
N VAL A 71 -15.66 -7.42 8.26
CA VAL A 71 -16.13 -8.79 8.05
C VAL A 71 -15.00 -9.69 7.60
N GLY A 72 -15.07 -10.98 7.94
CA GLY A 72 -14.04 -11.96 7.62
C GLY A 72 -12.75 -11.72 8.40
N ASP A 73 -11.61 -12.02 7.79
CA ASP A 73 -10.27 -12.04 8.40
C ASP A 73 -9.61 -10.64 8.43
N SER A 74 -10.39 -9.61 8.74
CA SER A 74 -9.93 -8.21 8.75
C SER A 74 -8.84 -7.91 9.80
N ASP A 75 -8.71 -8.78 10.82
CA ASP A 75 -7.68 -8.67 11.86
C ASP A 75 -6.34 -9.30 11.47
N VAL A 76 -6.28 -10.09 10.37
CA VAL A 76 -5.06 -10.75 9.93
C VAL A 76 -4.09 -9.71 9.36
N PRO A 77 -2.88 -9.57 9.93
CA PRO A 77 -1.89 -8.62 9.43
C PRO A 77 -1.36 -9.02 8.05
N PHE A 78 -1.15 -8.06 7.18
CA PHE A 78 -0.51 -8.25 5.88
C PHE A 78 0.49 -7.11 5.60
N THR A 79 1.42 -7.35 4.67
CA THR A 79 2.38 -6.34 4.27
C THR A 79 1.75 -5.35 3.29
N ILE A 80 1.99 -4.04 3.47
CA ILE A 80 1.32 -2.97 2.71
C ILE A 80 1.63 -3.01 1.20
N GLN A 81 2.77 -3.57 0.81
CA GLN A 81 3.20 -3.71 -0.58
C GLN A 81 2.93 -2.44 -1.43
N SER A 82 2.37 -2.59 -2.61
CA SER A 82 2.12 -1.48 -3.55
C SER A 82 1.05 -0.48 -3.10
N ILE A 83 0.29 -0.74 -2.05
CA ILE A 83 -0.60 0.27 -1.44
C ILE A 83 0.22 1.48 -0.99
N SER A 84 1.47 1.27 -0.55
CA SER A 84 2.39 2.33 -0.14
C SER A 84 2.67 3.40 -1.21
N LYS A 85 2.58 3.06 -2.50
CA LYS A 85 2.93 3.96 -3.61
C LYS A 85 2.12 5.26 -3.60
N ALA A 86 0.81 5.19 -3.35
CA ALA A 86 -0.06 6.35 -3.30
C ALA A 86 0.34 7.32 -2.17
N PHE A 87 0.68 6.77 -1.01
CA PHE A 87 1.10 7.55 0.15
C PHE A 87 2.49 8.15 -0.04
N VAL A 88 3.45 7.37 -0.56
CA VAL A 88 4.81 7.87 -0.86
C VAL A 88 4.76 8.96 -1.93
N PHE A 89 3.88 8.85 -2.93
CA PHE A 89 3.66 9.93 -3.89
C PHE A 89 3.11 11.19 -3.22
N ALA A 90 2.12 11.07 -2.33
CA ALA A 90 1.61 12.21 -1.57
C ALA A 90 2.71 12.88 -0.73
N LEU A 91 3.58 12.10 -0.07
CA LEU A 91 4.72 12.62 0.67
C LEU A 91 5.73 13.33 -0.25
N ALA A 92 5.99 12.80 -1.44
CA ALA A 92 6.86 13.44 -2.41
C ALA A 92 6.28 14.80 -2.85
N LEU A 93 4.96 14.89 -3.11
CA LEU A 93 4.29 16.15 -3.43
C LEU A 93 4.39 17.17 -2.28
N GLU A 94 4.21 16.72 -1.03
CA GLU A 94 4.31 17.57 0.15
C GLU A 94 5.75 18.07 0.39
N THR A 95 6.75 17.18 0.21
CA THR A 95 8.15 17.48 0.53
C THR A 95 8.86 18.27 -0.55
N ILE A 96 8.58 17.95 -1.82
CA ILE A 96 9.34 18.44 -3.00
C ILE A 96 8.53 19.52 -3.75
N GLY A 97 7.21 19.45 -3.69
CA GLY A 97 6.29 20.28 -4.46
C GLY A 97 5.86 19.62 -5.78
N ALA A 98 4.61 19.89 -6.18
CA ALA A 98 3.97 19.27 -7.33
C ALA A 98 4.73 19.53 -8.65
N GLU A 99 5.13 20.79 -8.91
CA GLU A 99 5.84 21.19 -10.13
C GLU A 99 7.11 20.33 -10.36
N LYS A 100 7.93 20.16 -9.34
CA LYS A 100 9.16 19.37 -9.44
C LYS A 100 8.87 17.89 -9.62
N VAL A 101 7.92 17.33 -8.87
CA VAL A 101 7.56 15.90 -8.97
C VAL A 101 7.00 15.60 -10.36
N GLU A 102 6.04 16.41 -10.86
CA GLU A 102 5.43 16.25 -12.17
C GLU A 102 6.40 16.47 -13.34
N SER A 103 7.46 17.27 -13.14
CA SER A 103 8.53 17.39 -14.14
C SER A 103 9.35 16.12 -14.30
N LEU A 104 9.35 15.20 -13.32
CA LEU A 104 10.16 13.98 -13.29
C LEU A 104 9.33 12.71 -13.46
N ILE A 105 8.04 12.74 -13.16
CA ILE A 105 7.15 11.59 -13.22
C ILE A 105 5.91 12.01 -14.01
N GLY A 106 5.49 11.18 -14.98
CA GLY A 106 4.25 11.41 -15.71
C GLY A 106 3.01 11.07 -14.88
N VAL A 107 1.84 11.32 -15.47
CA VAL A 107 0.52 11.02 -14.88
C VAL A 107 -0.32 10.11 -15.77
N GLU A 108 0.27 9.60 -16.86
CA GLU A 108 -0.43 8.82 -17.87
C GLU A 108 -0.47 7.32 -17.52
N PRO A 109 -1.53 6.61 -17.89
CA PRO A 109 -1.55 5.15 -17.81
C PRO A 109 -0.40 4.54 -18.63
N SER A 110 0.27 3.53 -18.09
CA SER A 110 1.34 2.86 -18.82
C SER A 110 0.84 1.87 -19.88
N GLY A 111 -0.33 1.27 -19.64
CA GLY A 111 -0.83 0.12 -20.42
C GLY A 111 -0.02 -1.17 -20.21
N ASP A 112 1.02 -1.12 -19.38
CA ASP A 112 1.94 -2.24 -19.09
C ASP A 112 1.69 -2.79 -17.68
N VAL A 113 2.27 -3.95 -17.37
CA VAL A 113 2.29 -4.49 -16.02
C VAL A 113 3.07 -3.57 -15.08
N PHE A 114 2.68 -3.53 -13.80
CA PHE A 114 3.19 -2.58 -12.79
C PHE A 114 4.71 -2.60 -12.58
N ASN A 115 5.36 -3.73 -12.87
CA ASN A 115 6.81 -3.97 -12.71
C ASN A 115 7.58 -3.93 -14.04
N SER A 116 6.99 -3.38 -15.11
CA SER A 116 7.67 -3.15 -16.38
C SER A 116 8.85 -2.19 -16.20
N ILE A 117 9.95 -2.45 -16.95
CA ILE A 117 11.14 -1.58 -16.97
C ILE A 117 10.95 -0.43 -17.99
N ARG A 118 9.78 -0.34 -18.63
CA ARG A 118 9.51 0.67 -19.64
C ARG A 118 9.41 2.06 -19.06
N LEU A 119 10.09 3.00 -19.69
CA LEU A 119 9.99 4.44 -19.45
C LEU A 119 9.36 5.13 -20.68
N ARG A 120 8.94 6.37 -20.55
CA ARG A 120 8.52 7.23 -21.63
C ARG A 120 9.71 7.56 -22.55
N ALA A 121 9.44 8.13 -23.72
CA ALA A 121 10.48 8.55 -24.66
C ALA A 121 11.44 9.61 -24.08
N ASP A 122 11.01 10.35 -23.08
CA ASP A 122 11.79 11.33 -22.33
C ASP A 122 12.49 10.75 -21.08
N ASN A 123 12.58 9.42 -20.97
CA ASN A 123 13.13 8.67 -19.85
C ASN A 123 12.44 8.86 -18.49
N ARG A 124 11.23 9.42 -18.47
CA ARG A 124 10.46 9.55 -17.25
C ARG A 124 9.54 8.35 -17.03
N PRO A 125 9.28 7.95 -15.79
CA PRO A 125 8.22 7.00 -15.46
C PRO A 125 6.84 7.49 -15.95
N PHE A 126 5.97 6.58 -16.35
CA PHE A 126 4.61 6.91 -16.83
C PHE A 126 3.76 7.57 -15.75
N ASN A 127 3.80 7.02 -14.54
CA ASN A 127 3.06 7.54 -13.38
C ASN A 127 3.67 7.00 -12.08
N PRO A 128 3.27 7.54 -10.90
CA PRO A 128 3.82 7.12 -9.60
C PRO A 128 3.35 5.75 -9.12
N MET A 129 2.36 5.13 -9.77
CA MET A 129 1.80 3.84 -9.34
C MET A 129 2.52 2.64 -9.97
N VAL A 130 3.33 2.83 -11.02
CA VAL A 130 4.25 1.81 -11.52
C VAL A 130 5.55 1.82 -10.70
N ASN A 131 6.30 0.69 -10.68
CA ASN A 131 7.51 0.59 -9.85
C ASN A 131 8.54 1.68 -10.17
N ALA A 132 8.76 2.02 -11.43
CA ALA A 132 9.67 3.08 -11.81
C ALA A 132 9.31 4.43 -11.19
N GLY A 133 8.02 4.79 -11.20
CA GLY A 133 7.53 6.03 -10.59
C GLY A 133 7.63 6.02 -9.07
N ALA A 134 7.27 4.91 -8.41
CA ALA A 134 7.37 4.77 -6.96
C ALA A 134 8.84 4.85 -6.48
N ILE A 135 9.76 4.23 -7.21
CA ILE A 135 11.21 4.31 -6.95
C ILE A 135 11.69 5.76 -7.12
N THR A 136 11.20 6.46 -8.16
CA THR A 136 11.52 7.88 -8.37
C THR A 136 11.02 8.74 -7.21
N CYS A 137 9.77 8.57 -6.75
CA CYS A 137 9.23 9.28 -5.58
C CYS A 137 10.10 9.05 -4.33
N SER A 138 10.46 7.80 -4.06
CA SER A 138 11.32 7.44 -2.92
C SER A 138 12.71 8.07 -3.04
N GLY A 139 13.27 8.09 -4.25
CA GLY A 139 14.56 8.74 -4.54
C GLY A 139 14.53 10.25 -4.30
N LEU A 140 13.46 10.94 -4.73
CA LEU A 140 13.28 12.37 -4.49
C LEU A 140 13.20 12.70 -3.00
N ILE A 141 12.46 11.89 -2.22
CA ILE A 141 12.38 12.06 -0.76
C ILE A 141 13.76 11.83 -0.14
N TYR A 142 14.49 10.81 -0.61
CA TYR A 142 15.84 10.54 -0.13
C TYR A 142 16.83 11.69 -0.46
N ASP A 143 16.77 12.26 -1.65
CA ASP A 143 17.61 13.39 -2.02
C ASP A 143 17.33 14.64 -1.17
N ALA A 144 16.06 14.83 -0.74
CA ALA A 144 15.66 15.95 0.12
C ALA A 144 16.00 15.74 1.60
N GLN A 145 15.91 14.51 2.11
CA GLN A 145 15.95 14.21 3.54
C GLN A 145 17.11 13.28 3.94
N GLY A 146 17.83 12.72 2.97
CA GLY A 146 18.94 11.81 3.23
C GLY A 146 18.48 10.55 3.99
N LYS A 147 19.25 10.19 5.02
CA LYS A 147 18.98 9.01 5.85
C LYS A 147 17.65 9.03 6.61
N ASP A 148 17.01 10.19 6.72
CA ASP A 148 15.73 10.35 7.43
C ASP A 148 14.52 10.03 6.53
N ALA A 149 14.71 9.86 5.23
CA ALA A 149 13.65 9.57 4.26
C ALA A 149 12.80 8.35 4.62
N PHE A 150 13.43 7.24 5.00
CA PHE A 150 12.71 6.02 5.38
C PHE A 150 11.86 6.24 6.65
N SER A 151 12.40 6.89 7.67
CA SER A 151 11.65 7.18 8.90
C SER A 151 10.48 8.14 8.65
N SER A 152 10.62 9.09 7.73
CA SER A 152 9.54 9.99 7.30
C SER A 152 8.42 9.22 6.60
N ILE A 153 8.74 8.31 5.67
CA ILE A 153 7.77 7.45 5.00
C ILE A 153 7.04 6.58 6.03
N LEU A 154 7.76 5.89 6.92
CA LEU A 154 7.16 5.02 7.93
C LEU A 154 6.28 5.79 8.92
N THR A 155 6.69 7.00 9.29
CA THR A 155 5.91 7.90 10.16
C THR A 155 4.61 8.32 9.47
N MET A 156 4.67 8.70 8.21
CA MET A 156 3.49 9.06 7.43
C MET A 156 2.53 7.88 7.30
N LEU A 157 3.00 6.71 6.91
CA LEU A 157 2.18 5.49 6.82
C LEU A 157 1.55 5.15 8.17
N SER A 158 2.28 5.29 9.28
CA SER A 158 1.77 5.07 10.63
C SER A 158 0.65 6.05 11.02
N ARG A 159 0.76 7.31 10.59
CA ARG A 159 -0.30 8.32 10.80
C ARG A 159 -1.57 7.97 10.04
N PHE A 160 -1.46 7.54 8.77
CA PHE A 160 -2.62 7.10 7.98
C PHE A 160 -3.25 5.81 8.53
N ALA A 161 -2.44 4.90 9.05
CA ALA A 161 -2.92 3.67 9.69
C ALA A 161 -3.54 3.90 11.09
N GLY A 162 -3.43 5.10 11.66
CA GLY A 162 -3.89 5.39 13.04
C GLY A 162 -3.13 4.64 14.12
N ARG A 163 -2.02 3.96 13.77
CA ARG A 163 -1.19 3.17 14.69
C ARG A 163 0.26 3.14 14.23
N LYS A 164 1.17 2.84 15.15
CA LYS A 164 2.58 2.64 14.80
C LYS A 164 2.72 1.40 13.92
N LEU A 165 3.31 1.57 12.75
CA LEU A 165 3.73 0.49 11.87
C LEU A 165 5.21 0.17 12.09
N GLY A 166 5.60 -1.05 11.74
CA GLY A 166 6.98 -1.53 11.75
C GLY A 166 7.38 -2.10 10.39
N VAL A 167 8.61 -2.53 10.30
CA VAL A 167 9.13 -3.29 9.16
C VAL A 167 8.95 -4.77 9.46
N ASP A 168 8.45 -5.53 8.50
CA ASP A 168 8.54 -6.98 8.49
C ASP A 168 9.93 -7.35 7.97
N GLU A 169 10.82 -7.72 8.87
CA GLU A 169 12.23 -7.95 8.56
C GLU A 169 12.44 -9.19 7.66
N ASP A 170 11.58 -10.20 7.75
CA ASP A 170 11.67 -11.41 6.93
C ASP A 170 11.26 -11.09 5.49
N VAL A 171 10.15 -10.39 5.29
CA VAL A 171 9.72 -9.93 3.97
C VAL A 171 10.74 -8.94 3.39
N PHE A 172 11.25 -8.00 4.19
CA PHE A 172 12.28 -7.06 3.75
C PHE A 172 13.56 -7.77 3.29
N ALA A 173 14.05 -8.74 4.06
CA ALA A 173 15.25 -9.51 3.70
C ALA A 173 15.01 -10.34 2.42
N SER A 174 13.84 -10.95 2.29
CA SER A 174 13.44 -11.73 1.12
C SER A 174 13.35 -10.85 -0.14
N GLU A 175 12.70 -9.70 -0.08
CA GLU A 175 12.60 -8.74 -1.19
C GLU A 175 13.98 -8.19 -1.56
N ARG A 176 14.81 -7.85 -0.57
CA ARG A 176 16.17 -7.38 -0.80
C ARG A 176 17.02 -8.41 -1.56
N ALA A 177 16.86 -9.70 -1.25
CA ALA A 177 17.59 -10.78 -1.92
C ALA A 177 17.14 -10.99 -3.37
N THR A 178 15.87 -10.73 -3.70
CA THR A 178 15.25 -10.99 -5.01
C THR A 178 15.01 -9.71 -5.84
N GLY A 179 15.37 -8.54 -5.33
CA GLY A 179 15.02 -7.22 -5.88
C GLY A 179 15.82 -6.74 -7.09
N ASP A 180 16.45 -7.63 -7.89
CA ASP A 180 17.33 -7.23 -9.03
C ASP A 180 16.61 -6.35 -10.05
N ARG A 181 15.35 -6.66 -10.36
CA ARG A 181 14.54 -5.86 -11.28
C ARG A 181 14.36 -4.43 -10.77
N ASN A 182 14.02 -4.25 -9.50
CA ASN A 182 13.84 -2.93 -8.91
C ASN A 182 15.16 -2.16 -8.82
N ARG A 183 16.29 -2.83 -8.58
CA ARG A 183 17.63 -2.23 -8.64
C ARG A 183 17.98 -1.77 -10.05
N ALA A 184 17.66 -2.57 -11.08
CA ALA A 184 17.85 -2.17 -12.48
C ALA A 184 16.98 -0.94 -12.81
N ILE A 185 15.68 -0.96 -12.45
CA ILE A 185 14.79 0.20 -12.64
C ILE A 185 15.37 1.44 -11.95
N ALA A 186 15.83 1.33 -10.71
CA ALA A 186 16.43 2.44 -9.98
C ALA A 186 17.66 3.02 -10.70
N SER A 187 18.45 2.17 -11.37
CA SER A 187 19.61 2.63 -12.13
C SER A 187 19.25 3.40 -13.39
N PHE A 188 18.13 3.07 -14.04
CA PHE A 188 17.65 3.75 -15.24
C PHE A 188 16.77 4.98 -14.93
N ALA A 189 16.00 4.94 -13.85
CA ALA A 189 15.04 5.96 -13.47
C ALA A 189 15.66 7.04 -12.56
N GLN A 190 16.91 7.46 -12.79
CA GLN A 190 17.59 8.51 -12.04
C GLN A 190 17.81 9.78 -12.89
N PRO A 191 16.74 10.44 -13.40
CA PRO A 191 16.87 11.66 -14.19
C PRO A 191 17.35 12.87 -13.37
N TRP A 192 17.42 12.75 -12.04
CA TRP A 192 17.79 13.83 -11.11
C TRP A 192 19.26 13.84 -10.67
N ARG A 193 20.09 12.88 -11.12
CA ARG A 193 21.52 12.81 -10.76
C ARG A 193 22.46 13.48 -11.77
N HIS A 194 21.97 14.43 -12.56
CA HIS A 194 22.79 15.23 -13.49
C HIS A 194 22.89 16.67 -13.03
#